data_f43b2211c3946e9be33b7b9190d929f5
#
_entry.id   f43b2211c3946e9be33b7b9190d929f5
#
_cell.length_a   1.000
_cell.length_b   1.000
_cell.length_c   1.000
_cell.angle_alpha   90.00
_cell.angle_beta   90.00
_cell.angle_gamma   90.00
#
_symmetry.space_group_name_H-M   'P 1'
#
loop_
_entity.id
_entity.type
_entity.pdbx_description
1 polymer ?
#
loop_
_entity_poly.entity_id
_entity_poly.type
_entity_poly.pdbx_seq_one_letter_code
_entity_poly.pdbx_strand_id
1 'polypeptide(L)'
;MITAYKPNLEDLWFREKLMSDEETMSYNPDGTLPFPRERWAKWYSKWIDAPENERYYRYLYDTEAKEFVGEIAYRYDEETKTHICDVIVLAEYRNRGYGTAGIRLICNAAKENGISHLYDDIASGNPSVKLFLKNGFEVEYENDEVTMVKKAL
;
A
#
# COMPACT_ATOMS: atom_id res chain seq x y z
N MET A 1 16.67 -1.54 9.28
CA MET A 1 15.90 -2.57 8.57
C MET A 1 14.43 -2.20 8.53
N ILE A 2 13.78 -2.40 7.40
CA ILE A 2 12.36 -2.14 7.24
C ILE A 2 11.60 -3.45 7.33
N THR A 3 10.61 -3.52 8.21
CA THR A 3 9.79 -4.70 8.40
C THR A 3 8.31 -4.40 8.16
N ALA A 4 7.54 -5.45 7.87
CA ALA A 4 6.09 -5.36 7.75
C ALA A 4 5.50 -5.61 9.14
N TYR A 5 4.89 -4.57 9.70
CA TYR A 5 4.34 -4.60 11.07
C TYR A 5 2.82 -4.76 11.01
N LYS A 6 2.30 -5.77 11.66
CA LYS A 6 0.85 -5.98 11.77
C LYS A 6 0.29 -5.07 12.85
N PRO A 7 -0.50 -4.05 12.52
CA PRO A 7 -0.99 -3.12 13.53
C PRO A 7 -1.99 -3.75 14.46
N ASN A 8 -1.95 -3.32 15.73
CA ASN A 8 -3.04 -3.52 16.68
C ASN A 8 -4.07 -2.43 16.46
N LEU A 9 -5.26 -2.60 16.99
CA LEU A 9 -6.31 -1.57 16.87
C LEU A 9 -5.82 -0.19 17.32
N GLU A 10 -5.08 -0.14 18.43
CA GLU A 10 -4.58 1.12 18.99
C GLU A 10 -3.49 1.77 18.13
N ASP A 11 -2.91 1.07 17.17
CA ASP A 11 -1.91 1.61 16.27
C ASP A 11 -2.52 2.37 15.09
N LEU A 12 -3.84 2.36 14.93
CA LEU A 12 -4.50 2.96 13.76
C LEU A 12 -4.42 4.48 13.70
N TRP A 13 -3.91 5.11 14.76
CA TRP A 13 -3.58 6.54 14.71
C TRP A 13 -2.61 6.86 13.57
N PHE A 14 -1.73 5.92 13.23
CA PHE A 14 -0.77 6.15 12.14
C PHE A 14 -1.47 6.13 10.78
N ARG A 15 -2.44 5.23 10.56
CA ARG A 15 -3.23 5.25 9.33
C ARG A 15 -4.02 6.55 9.21
N GLU A 16 -4.58 7.04 10.31
CA GLU A 16 -5.25 8.33 10.33
C GLU A 16 -4.30 9.46 9.91
N LYS A 17 -3.07 9.43 10.42
CA LYS A 17 -2.02 10.39 10.05
C LYS A 17 -1.70 10.32 8.55
N LEU A 18 -1.53 9.12 8.00
CA LEU A 18 -1.26 8.92 6.57
C LEU A 18 -2.38 9.49 5.71
N MET A 19 -3.63 9.14 6.03
CA MET A 19 -4.79 9.51 5.22
C MET A 19 -5.10 11.01 5.31
N SER A 20 -4.69 11.68 6.37
CA SER A 20 -4.93 13.11 6.58
C SER A 20 -3.79 14.01 6.11
N ASP A 21 -2.65 13.44 5.72
CA ASP A 21 -1.50 14.23 5.28
C ASP A 21 -1.68 14.63 3.81
N GLU A 22 -1.85 15.93 3.57
CA GLU A 22 -2.13 16.45 2.23
C GLU A 22 -1.05 16.10 1.21
N GLU A 23 0.22 16.23 1.59
CA GLU A 23 1.31 15.94 0.68
C GLU A 23 1.38 14.46 0.34
N THR A 24 1.22 13.59 1.34
CA THR A 24 1.19 12.13 1.14
C THR A 24 0.06 11.72 0.20
N MET A 25 -1.11 12.32 0.36
CA MET A 25 -2.31 11.96 -0.41
C MET A 25 -2.52 12.81 -1.66
N SER A 26 -1.52 13.60 -2.08
CA SER A 26 -1.64 14.52 -3.22
C SER A 26 -1.96 13.85 -4.56
N TYR A 27 -1.61 12.59 -4.73
CA TYR A 27 -1.92 11.83 -5.95
C TYR A 27 -3.20 10.99 -5.84
N ASN A 28 -3.84 10.99 -4.68
CA ASN A 28 -5.11 10.29 -4.54
C ASN A 28 -6.23 11.13 -5.17
N PRO A 29 -7.06 10.56 -6.08
CA PRO A 29 -8.15 11.29 -6.71
C PRO A 29 -9.09 11.99 -5.73
N ASP A 30 -9.33 11.39 -4.57
CA ASP A 30 -10.20 11.93 -3.53
C ASP A 30 -9.46 12.79 -2.51
N GLY A 31 -8.15 13.02 -2.69
CA GLY A 31 -7.32 13.77 -1.76
C GLY A 31 -7.17 13.07 -0.40
N THR A 32 -7.16 13.85 0.68
CA THR A 32 -7.12 13.28 2.02
C THR A 32 -8.43 12.58 2.35
N LEU A 33 -8.33 11.51 3.15
CA LEU A 33 -9.49 10.70 3.52
C LEU A 33 -9.66 10.72 5.03
N PRO A 34 -10.88 11.01 5.54
CA PRO A 34 -11.12 10.96 6.97
C PRO A 34 -11.06 9.51 7.46
N PHE A 35 -10.36 9.32 8.58
CA PHE A 35 -10.29 8.01 9.23
C PHE A 35 -10.43 8.20 10.74
N PRO A 36 -11.60 8.68 11.20
CA PRO A 36 -11.81 8.95 12.62
C PRO A 36 -11.87 7.66 13.44
N ARG A 37 -11.58 7.79 14.73
CA ARG A 37 -11.49 6.67 15.66
C ARG A 37 -12.73 5.76 15.65
N GLU A 38 -13.92 6.30 15.48
CA GLU A 38 -15.16 5.52 15.43
C GLU A 38 -15.25 4.56 14.23
N ARG A 39 -14.39 4.73 13.23
CA ARG A 39 -14.29 3.83 12.07
C ARG A 39 -13.26 2.73 12.24
N TRP A 40 -12.39 2.85 13.22
CA TRP A 40 -11.23 1.95 13.36
C TRP A 40 -11.62 0.50 13.53
N ALA A 41 -12.54 0.20 14.42
CA ALA A 41 -12.92 -1.19 14.73
C ALA A 41 -13.47 -1.91 13.50
N LYS A 42 -14.36 -1.27 12.74
CA LYS A 42 -14.96 -1.85 11.54
C LYS A 42 -13.92 -2.06 10.44
N TRP A 43 -13.07 -1.06 10.22
CA TRP A 43 -12.00 -1.15 9.24
C TRP A 43 -11.01 -2.27 9.60
N TYR A 44 -10.63 -2.35 10.89
CA TYR A 44 -9.71 -3.36 11.41
C TYR A 44 -10.25 -4.77 11.15
N SER A 45 -11.51 -5.00 11.47
CA SER A 45 -12.16 -6.29 11.24
C SER A 45 -12.16 -6.64 9.75
N LYS A 46 -12.41 -5.68 8.90
CA LYS A 46 -12.46 -5.88 7.44
C LYS A 46 -11.09 -6.18 6.84
N TRP A 47 -10.05 -5.52 7.31
CA TRP A 47 -8.72 -5.59 6.71
C TRP A 47 -7.77 -6.53 7.44
N ILE A 48 -7.64 -6.40 8.76
CA ILE A 48 -6.64 -7.14 9.52
C ILE A 48 -7.13 -8.55 9.85
N ASP A 49 -8.41 -8.72 10.13
CA ASP A 49 -8.99 -10.02 10.45
C ASP A 49 -9.39 -10.83 9.20
N ALA A 50 -9.24 -10.27 8.02
CA ALA A 50 -9.55 -10.96 6.77
C ALA A 50 -8.54 -12.08 6.47
N PRO A 51 -8.94 -13.10 5.69
CA PRO A 51 -7.98 -14.05 5.14
C PRO A 51 -6.91 -13.33 4.33
N GLU A 52 -5.65 -13.66 4.53
CA GLU A 52 -4.53 -12.95 3.91
C GLU A 52 -4.38 -13.17 2.41
N ASN A 53 -5.13 -14.11 1.83
CA ASN A 53 -5.23 -14.25 0.37
C ASN A 53 -6.29 -13.33 -0.24
N GLU A 54 -7.11 -12.67 0.59
CA GLU A 54 -8.13 -11.72 0.15
C GLU A 54 -7.73 -10.28 0.44
N ARG A 55 -7.26 -10.03 1.66
CA ARG A 55 -6.81 -8.72 2.10
C ARG A 55 -5.61 -8.85 3.00
N TYR A 56 -4.65 -7.96 2.81
CA TYR A 56 -3.42 -7.90 3.59
C TYR A 56 -3.09 -6.44 3.85
N TYR A 57 -2.78 -6.11 5.10
CA TYR A 57 -2.42 -4.75 5.47
C TYR A 57 -1.33 -4.77 6.54
N ARG A 58 -0.27 -4.01 6.30
CA ARG A 58 0.85 -3.86 7.25
C ARG A 58 1.35 -2.43 7.21
N TYR A 59 1.93 -2.00 8.32
CA TYR A 59 2.75 -0.79 8.32
C TYR A 59 4.17 -1.13 7.89
N LEU A 60 4.82 -0.17 7.26
CA LEU A 60 6.27 -0.21 7.08
C LEU A 60 6.88 0.35 8.37
N TYR A 61 7.64 -0.48 9.06
CA TYR A 61 8.28 -0.11 10.31
C TYR A 61 9.79 -0.09 10.13
N ASP A 62 10.41 1.07 10.44
CA ASP A 62 11.86 1.21 10.45
C ASP A 62 12.37 0.83 11.85
N THR A 63 13.04 -0.31 11.97
CA THR A 63 13.50 -0.83 13.26
C THR A 63 14.61 0.00 13.88
N GLU A 64 15.39 0.73 13.08
CA GLU A 64 16.47 1.59 13.57
C GLU A 64 15.92 2.91 14.09
N ALA A 65 15.06 3.56 13.30
CA ALA A 65 14.39 4.80 13.70
C ALA A 65 13.29 4.56 14.72
N LYS A 66 12.78 3.33 14.81
CA LYS A 66 11.64 2.95 15.67
C LYS A 66 10.39 3.74 15.34
N GLU A 67 10.11 3.89 14.06
CA GLU A 67 8.97 4.67 13.56
C GLU A 67 8.23 3.93 12.45
N PHE A 68 6.92 4.18 12.38
CA PHE A 68 6.12 3.82 11.23
C PHE A 68 6.37 4.85 10.15
N VAL A 69 6.62 4.39 8.91
CA VAL A 69 6.96 5.30 7.80
C VAL A 69 6.01 5.21 6.63
N GLY A 70 5.15 4.20 6.61
CA GLY A 70 4.21 4.01 5.52
C GLY A 70 3.34 2.78 5.72
N GLU A 71 2.61 2.43 4.68
CA GLU A 71 1.77 1.24 4.66
C GLU A 71 1.91 0.47 3.36
N ILE A 72 1.66 -0.83 3.46
CA ILE A 72 1.53 -1.73 2.31
C ILE A 72 0.24 -2.52 2.45
N ALA A 73 -0.43 -2.73 1.35
CA ALA A 73 -1.69 -3.46 1.35
C ALA A 73 -1.95 -4.12 0.01
N TYR A 74 -2.72 -5.19 0.00
CA TYR A 74 -3.37 -5.66 -1.21
C TYR A 74 -4.78 -6.15 -0.88
N ARG A 75 -5.63 -6.17 -1.89
CA ARG A 75 -6.98 -6.68 -1.79
C ARG A 75 -7.35 -7.41 -3.07
N TYR A 76 -8.19 -8.41 -2.96
CA TYR A 76 -8.78 -9.05 -4.13
C TYR A 76 -9.93 -8.20 -4.63
N ASP A 77 -9.89 -7.86 -5.91
CA ASP A 77 -10.96 -7.12 -6.58
C ASP A 77 -11.82 -8.09 -7.38
N GLU A 78 -13.06 -8.28 -6.93
CA GLU A 78 -14.01 -9.20 -7.56
C GLU A 78 -14.38 -8.79 -8.99
N GLU A 79 -14.39 -7.50 -9.27
CA GLU A 79 -14.78 -6.98 -10.57
C GLU A 79 -13.76 -7.32 -11.65
N THR A 80 -12.49 -7.11 -11.37
CA THR A 80 -11.41 -7.41 -12.31
C THR A 80 -10.80 -8.79 -12.09
N LYS A 81 -11.12 -9.44 -10.98
CA LYS A 81 -10.54 -10.73 -10.57
C LYS A 81 -9.02 -10.65 -10.43
N THR A 82 -8.53 -9.55 -9.90
CA THR A 82 -7.12 -9.30 -9.67
C THR A 82 -6.85 -8.87 -8.24
N HIS A 83 -5.62 -9.09 -7.77
CA HIS A 83 -5.16 -8.54 -6.49
C HIS A 83 -4.50 -7.19 -6.76
N ILE A 84 -5.06 -6.15 -6.17
CA ILE A 84 -4.55 -4.78 -6.33
C ILE A 84 -3.81 -4.38 -5.06
N CYS A 85 -2.59 -3.89 -5.22
CA CYS A 85 -1.76 -3.47 -4.10
C CYS A 85 -1.61 -1.96 -4.02
N ASP A 86 -1.21 -1.50 -2.85
CA ASP A 86 -0.85 -0.11 -2.56
C ASP A 86 0.41 -0.10 -1.72
N VAL A 87 1.29 0.84 -2.01
CA VAL A 87 2.46 1.16 -1.19
C VAL A 87 2.46 2.67 -1.00
N ILE A 88 2.25 3.11 0.22
CA ILE A 88 2.20 4.53 0.55
C ILE A 88 3.26 4.84 1.60
N VAL A 89 4.16 5.77 1.29
CA VAL A 89 5.17 6.26 2.22
C VAL A 89 4.79 7.68 2.63
N LEU A 90 4.81 7.95 3.93
CA LEU A 90 4.55 9.29 4.44
C LEU A 90 5.51 10.28 3.77
N ALA A 91 4.97 11.40 3.26
CA ALA A 91 5.73 12.31 2.41
C ALA A 91 7.08 12.77 3.02
N GLU A 92 7.10 13.04 4.32
CA GLU A 92 8.33 13.46 5.00
C GLU A 92 9.45 12.42 4.97
N TYR A 93 9.11 11.15 4.70
CA TYR A 93 10.08 10.05 4.63
C TYR A 93 10.40 9.61 3.19
N ARG A 94 9.90 10.32 2.19
CA ARG A 94 10.17 9.99 0.78
C ARG A 94 11.66 10.12 0.43
N ASN A 95 12.06 9.42 -0.64
CA ASN A 95 13.43 9.43 -1.18
C ASN A 95 14.48 8.82 -0.24
N ARG A 96 14.06 7.86 0.59
CA ARG A 96 14.95 7.15 1.53
C ARG A 96 14.94 5.63 1.31
N GLY A 97 14.34 5.16 0.21
CA GLY A 97 14.29 3.73 -0.11
C GLY A 97 13.14 2.96 0.52
N TYR A 98 12.27 3.59 1.26
CA TYR A 98 11.13 2.91 1.91
C TYR A 98 10.12 2.36 0.91
N GLY A 99 9.89 3.07 -0.20
CA GLY A 99 8.99 2.59 -1.25
C GLY A 99 9.47 1.28 -1.87
N THR A 100 10.76 1.19 -2.16
CA THR A 100 11.37 -0.04 -2.68
C THR A 100 11.22 -1.19 -1.69
N ALA A 101 11.51 -0.92 -0.41
CA ALA A 101 11.33 -1.93 0.64
C ALA A 101 9.87 -2.38 0.72
N GLY A 102 8.93 -1.44 0.63
CA GLY A 102 7.50 -1.74 0.66
C GLY A 102 7.05 -2.62 -0.49
N ILE A 103 7.51 -2.34 -1.70
CA ILE A 103 7.17 -3.15 -2.88
C ILE A 103 7.69 -4.57 -2.71
N ARG A 104 8.92 -4.73 -2.23
CA ARG A 104 9.48 -6.06 -1.99
C ARG A 104 8.70 -6.83 -0.94
N LEU A 105 8.36 -6.18 0.16
CA LEU A 105 7.61 -6.81 1.25
C LEU A 105 6.23 -7.24 0.81
N ILE A 106 5.50 -6.40 0.05
CA ILE A 106 4.16 -6.75 -0.39
C ILE A 106 4.18 -7.88 -1.43
N CYS A 107 5.17 -7.90 -2.32
CA CYS A 107 5.33 -8.99 -3.28
C CYS A 107 5.65 -10.32 -2.58
N ASN A 108 6.52 -10.29 -1.58
CA ASN A 108 6.85 -11.49 -0.80
C ASN A 108 5.62 -12.02 -0.06
N ALA A 109 4.87 -11.13 0.58
CA ALA A 109 3.65 -11.52 1.31
C ALA A 109 2.62 -12.13 0.37
N ALA A 110 2.40 -11.51 -0.79
CA ALA A 110 1.44 -12.01 -1.78
C ALA A 110 1.85 -13.40 -2.28
N LYS A 111 3.12 -13.58 -2.58
CA LYS A 111 3.64 -14.87 -3.04
C LYS A 111 3.46 -15.95 -1.97
N GLU A 112 3.77 -15.64 -0.70
CA GLU A 112 3.58 -16.56 0.41
C GLU A 112 2.11 -16.95 0.62
N ASN A 113 1.19 -16.06 0.27
CA ASN A 113 -0.25 -16.29 0.37
C ASN A 113 -0.86 -16.89 -0.90
N GLY A 114 -0.03 -17.37 -1.82
CA GLY A 114 -0.51 -18.10 -3.01
C GLY A 114 -1.02 -17.21 -4.15
N ILE A 115 -0.73 -15.91 -4.10
CA ILE A 115 -1.15 -14.98 -5.14
C ILE A 115 -0.14 -15.00 -6.28
N SER A 116 -0.62 -15.16 -7.52
CA SER A 116 0.24 -15.30 -8.68
C SER A 116 0.67 -13.98 -9.32
N HIS A 117 -0.14 -12.94 -9.19
CA HIS A 117 0.10 -11.62 -9.79
C HIS A 117 -0.38 -10.51 -8.86
N LEU A 118 0.38 -9.42 -8.82
CA LEU A 118 -0.05 -8.18 -8.19
C LEU A 118 -0.20 -7.08 -9.24
N TYR A 119 -1.21 -6.25 -9.04
CA TYR A 119 -1.51 -5.09 -9.86
C TYR A 119 -1.54 -3.84 -8.98
N ASP A 120 -1.27 -2.69 -9.56
CA ASP A 120 -1.49 -1.41 -8.90
C ASP A 120 -2.00 -0.39 -9.94
N ASP A 121 -3.09 0.30 -9.59
CA ASP A 121 -3.72 1.34 -10.39
C ASP A 121 -3.18 2.70 -9.93
N ILE A 122 -2.07 3.10 -10.52
CA ILE A 122 -1.35 4.32 -10.13
C ILE A 122 -1.87 5.52 -10.90
N ALA A 123 -2.18 6.62 -10.20
CA ALA A 123 -2.63 7.84 -10.86
C ALA A 123 -1.61 8.32 -11.88
N SER A 124 -2.08 8.71 -13.07
CA SER A 124 -1.21 9.24 -14.13
C SER A 124 -0.41 10.44 -13.62
N GLY A 125 0.88 10.46 -13.93
CA GLY A 125 1.78 11.51 -13.46
C GLY A 125 2.38 11.28 -12.09
N ASN A 126 1.95 10.24 -11.36
CA ASN A 126 2.54 9.89 -10.08
C ASN A 126 3.93 9.29 -10.31
N PRO A 127 4.98 9.86 -9.69
CA PRO A 127 6.36 9.35 -9.86
C PRO A 127 6.55 7.92 -9.36
N SER A 128 5.63 7.36 -8.58
CA SER A 128 5.73 5.97 -8.10
C SER A 128 5.67 4.94 -9.23
N VAL A 129 5.12 5.28 -10.40
CA VAL A 129 5.13 4.39 -11.57
C VAL A 129 6.55 3.91 -11.86
N LYS A 130 7.51 4.82 -11.90
CA LYS A 130 8.93 4.49 -12.15
C LYS A 130 9.48 3.52 -11.11
N LEU A 131 9.08 3.72 -9.86
CA LEU A 131 9.54 2.86 -8.76
C LEU A 131 9.01 1.44 -8.92
N PHE A 132 7.75 1.28 -9.28
CA PHE A 132 7.16 -0.04 -9.56
C PHE A 132 7.86 -0.71 -10.74
N LEU A 133 8.11 0.03 -11.82
CA LEU A 133 8.80 -0.54 -13.00
C LEU A 133 10.22 -0.99 -12.67
N LYS A 134 10.95 -0.24 -11.83
CA LYS A 134 12.27 -0.65 -11.37
C LYS A 134 12.25 -1.92 -10.52
N ASN A 135 11.12 -2.25 -9.94
CA ASN A 135 10.96 -3.42 -9.08
C ASN A 135 10.26 -4.59 -9.78
N GLY A 136 10.29 -4.60 -11.11
CA GLY A 136 9.85 -5.75 -11.90
C GLY A 136 8.40 -5.71 -12.35
N PHE A 137 7.68 -4.64 -12.06
CA PHE A 137 6.34 -4.45 -12.62
C PHE A 137 6.45 -3.96 -14.06
N GLU A 138 5.43 -4.27 -14.86
CA GLU A 138 5.31 -3.78 -16.23
C GLU A 138 3.96 -3.13 -16.44
N VAL A 139 3.87 -2.23 -17.41
CA VAL A 139 2.61 -1.55 -17.71
C VAL A 139 1.65 -2.51 -18.40
N GLU A 140 0.46 -2.69 -17.81
CA GLU A 140 -0.64 -3.44 -18.43
C GLU A 140 -1.40 -2.57 -19.42
N TYR A 141 -1.75 -1.37 -18.99
CA TYR A 141 -2.36 -0.35 -19.83
C TYR A 141 -2.20 1.03 -19.16
N GLU A 142 -2.40 2.07 -19.95
CA GLU A 142 -2.29 3.45 -19.49
C GLU A 142 -3.33 4.32 -20.20
N ASN A 143 -3.92 5.26 -19.47
CA ASN A 143 -4.82 6.26 -19.99
C ASN A 143 -4.58 7.60 -19.27
N ASP A 144 -5.44 8.60 -19.48
CA ASP A 144 -5.26 9.92 -18.89
C ASP A 144 -5.39 9.95 -17.38
N GLU A 145 -6.05 8.95 -16.80
CA GLU A 145 -6.32 8.89 -15.36
C GLU A 145 -5.40 7.95 -14.59
N VAL A 146 -5.05 6.81 -15.20
CA VAL A 146 -4.36 5.75 -14.49
C VAL A 146 -3.32 5.05 -15.37
N THR A 147 -2.24 4.62 -14.72
CA THR A 147 -1.29 3.66 -15.25
C THR A 147 -1.46 2.38 -14.44
N MET A 148 -1.95 1.33 -15.09
CA MET A 148 -2.08 0.02 -14.45
C MET A 148 -0.79 -0.75 -14.66
N VAL A 149 -0.17 -1.17 -13.57
CA VAL A 149 1.05 -1.98 -13.60
C VAL A 149 0.77 -3.35 -13.01
N LYS A 150 1.54 -4.35 -13.45
CA LYS A 150 1.40 -5.73 -12.97
C LYS A 150 2.74 -6.42 -12.83
N LYS A 151 2.78 -7.41 -11.96
CA LYS A 151 3.96 -8.26 -11.77
C LYS A 151 3.54 -9.70 -11.50
N ALA A 152 4.16 -10.65 -12.21
CA ALA A 152 4.05 -12.08 -11.90
C ALA A 152 4.98 -12.40 -10.72
N LEU A 153 4.47 -13.15 -9.76
CA LEU A 153 5.19 -13.46 -8.52
C LEU A 153 5.83 -14.85 -8.49
#